data_18992091116b36906ab9f7553fd8901e
#
_entry.id   18992091116b36906ab9f7553fd8901e
#
_cell.length_a   1.000
_cell.length_b   1.000
_cell.length_c   1.000
_cell.angle_alpha   90.00
_cell.angle_beta   90.00
_cell.angle_gamma   90.00
#
_symmetry.space_group_name_H-M   'P 1'
#
loop_
_entity.id
_entity.type
_entity.pdbx_description
1 polymer ?
#
loop_
_entity_poly.entity_id
_entity_poly.type
_entity_poly.pdbx_seq_one_letter_code
_entity_poly.pdbx_strand_id
1 'polypeptide(L)'
;MKTIRNNEKLMAEIGRIAEVAGYLWTKGWAERNGGNISVNLTDLMNDVEKALPALGPAIPLQEAMTALAGHIFYVTGTGKRMRYVAQEPLANGSLIRIAGDGKSYDIIAEQLILPTSELPSHLMMHNYLRGLGRDNRVVLHTHPTDLIGMTHCKPFLDSDVITRTLWSMIPECRIIVPK
;
A
#
# COMPACT_ATOMS: atom_id res chain seq x y z
N MET A 1 -16.27 15.41 11.53
CA MET A 1 -14.91 15.18 10.99
C MET A 1 -13.84 14.82 12.04
N LYS A 2 -14.21 14.52 13.30
CA LYS A 2 -13.25 14.12 14.35
C LYS A 2 -13.19 12.58 14.55
N THR A 3 -13.96 11.81 13.77
CA THR A 3 -14.25 10.41 14.09
C THR A 3 -13.01 9.52 14.01
N ILE A 4 -12.25 9.54 12.92
CA ILE A 4 -11.09 8.64 12.77
C ILE A 4 -9.92 9.01 13.70
N ARG A 5 -9.73 10.30 13.99
CA ARG A 5 -8.65 10.77 14.86
C ARG A 5 -8.82 10.40 16.33
N ASN A 6 -10.04 10.03 16.72
CA ASN A 6 -10.35 9.55 18.08
C ASN A 6 -10.15 8.04 18.23
N ASN A 7 -9.90 7.31 17.14
CA ASN A 7 -9.63 5.89 17.17
C ASN A 7 -8.13 5.65 17.39
N GLU A 8 -7.74 5.40 18.64
CA GLU A 8 -6.34 5.23 19.03
C GLU A 8 -5.65 4.09 18.28
N LYS A 9 -6.35 2.96 18.04
CA LYS A 9 -5.79 1.81 17.32
C LYS A 9 -5.52 2.16 15.85
N LEU A 10 -6.46 2.85 15.21
CA LEU A 10 -6.32 3.32 13.84
C LEU A 10 -5.18 4.35 13.73
N MET A 11 -5.13 5.30 14.65
CA MET A 11 -4.07 6.31 14.66
C MET A 11 -2.68 5.72 14.96
N ALA A 12 -2.60 4.70 15.78
CA ALA A 12 -1.35 3.96 16.00
C ALA A 12 -0.87 3.28 14.70
N GLU A 13 -1.78 2.69 13.92
CA GLU A 13 -1.42 2.09 12.62
C GLU A 13 -1.01 3.15 11.60
N ILE A 14 -1.71 4.28 11.54
CA ILE A 14 -1.30 5.44 10.72
C ILE A 14 0.10 5.93 11.12
N GLY A 15 0.43 5.93 12.42
CA GLY A 15 1.77 6.22 12.92
C GLY A 15 2.84 5.24 12.43
N ARG A 16 2.54 3.94 12.38
CA ARG A 16 3.45 2.93 11.82
C ARG A 16 3.68 3.13 10.32
N ILE A 17 2.64 3.50 9.58
CA ILE A 17 2.79 3.85 8.16
C ILE A 17 3.77 5.03 8.00
N ALA A 18 3.63 6.07 8.82
CA ALA A 18 4.53 7.21 8.83
C ALA A 18 5.98 6.80 9.15
N GLU A 19 6.18 5.94 10.15
CA GLU A 19 7.49 5.42 10.53
C GLU A 19 8.15 4.66 9.39
N VAL A 20 7.43 3.71 8.75
CA VAL A 20 7.94 2.96 7.60
C VAL A 20 8.27 3.88 6.42
N ALA A 21 7.42 4.85 6.12
CA ALA A 21 7.68 5.84 5.09
C ALA A 21 8.98 6.63 5.37
N GLY A 22 9.25 6.94 6.64
CA GLY A 22 10.50 7.56 7.08
C GLY A 22 11.72 6.68 6.83
N TYR A 23 11.63 5.39 7.14
CA TYR A 23 12.72 4.43 6.88
C TYR A 23 13.01 4.30 5.38
N LEU A 24 11.98 4.21 4.54
CA LEU A 24 12.15 4.13 3.08
C LEU A 24 12.82 5.38 2.52
N TRP A 25 12.40 6.55 2.99
CA TRP A 25 13.02 7.82 2.61
C TRP A 25 14.50 7.87 3.03
N THR A 26 14.79 7.53 4.28
CA THR A 26 16.16 7.55 4.82
C THR A 26 17.09 6.56 4.11
N LYS A 27 16.55 5.40 3.68
CA LYS A 27 17.30 4.41 2.91
C LYS A 27 17.50 4.80 1.44
N GLY A 28 16.86 5.86 0.95
CA GLY A 28 16.90 6.23 -0.45
C GLY A 28 16.11 5.31 -1.38
N TRP A 29 15.18 4.52 -0.82
CA TRP A 29 14.36 3.55 -1.57
C TRP A 29 13.02 4.12 -2.03
N ALA A 30 12.79 5.39 -1.81
CA ALA A 30 11.56 6.11 -2.17
C ALA A 30 11.90 7.55 -2.56
N GLU A 31 12.76 7.71 -3.55
CA GLU A 31 13.16 9.02 -4.03
C GLU A 31 12.01 9.75 -4.74
N ARG A 32 11.99 11.07 -4.66
CA ARG A 32 10.92 11.91 -5.20
C ARG A 32 9.53 11.41 -4.73
N ASN A 33 8.69 10.99 -5.66
CA ASN A 33 7.38 10.37 -5.42
C ASN A 33 7.38 8.86 -5.75
N GLY A 34 8.56 8.24 -5.79
CA GLY A 34 8.72 6.81 -5.98
C GLY A 34 8.31 6.03 -4.73
N GLY A 35 7.84 4.81 -4.93
CA GLY A 35 7.33 3.97 -3.87
C GLY A 35 5.96 4.38 -3.35
N ASN A 36 5.23 3.44 -2.81
CA ASN A 36 3.91 3.66 -2.22
C ASN A 36 3.54 2.54 -1.24
N ILE A 37 2.58 2.84 -0.37
CA ILE A 37 2.13 1.95 0.70
C ILE A 37 0.61 1.86 0.62
N SER A 38 0.07 0.65 0.74
CA SER A 38 -1.34 0.44 1.06
C SER A 38 -1.49 -0.49 2.26
N VAL A 39 -2.42 -0.16 3.13
CA VAL A 39 -2.69 -0.94 4.35
C VAL A 39 -4.18 -1.13 4.51
N ASN A 40 -4.61 -2.39 4.65
CA ASN A 40 -5.99 -2.72 4.98
C ASN A 40 -6.27 -2.35 6.45
N LEU A 41 -7.19 -1.41 6.65
CA LEU A 41 -7.56 -0.87 7.95
C LEU A 41 -8.94 -1.35 8.43
N THR A 42 -9.60 -2.22 7.69
CA THR A 42 -11.00 -2.63 7.91
C THR A 42 -11.28 -3.07 9.34
N ASP A 43 -10.38 -3.88 9.91
CA ASP A 43 -10.56 -4.45 11.25
C ASP A 43 -10.22 -3.47 12.39
N LEU A 44 -9.63 -2.32 12.04
CA LEU A 44 -9.30 -1.26 13.00
C LEU A 44 -10.39 -0.18 13.08
N MET A 45 -11.35 -0.20 12.16
CA MET A 45 -12.42 0.78 12.08
C MET A 45 -13.72 0.21 12.65
N ASN A 46 -14.42 1.02 13.43
CA ASN A 46 -15.76 0.71 13.93
C ASN A 46 -16.83 0.98 12.85
N ASP A 47 -18.08 0.59 13.11
CA ASP A 47 -19.16 0.70 12.13
C ASP A 47 -19.47 2.16 11.72
N VAL A 48 -19.31 3.11 12.63
CA VAL A 48 -19.50 4.55 12.32
C VAL A 48 -18.41 5.04 11.37
N GLU A 49 -17.18 4.64 11.59
CA GLU A 49 -16.04 4.98 10.74
C GLU A 49 -16.13 4.29 9.36
N LYS A 50 -16.58 3.04 9.33
CA LYS A 50 -16.84 2.32 8.07
C LYS A 50 -17.97 2.96 7.25
N ALA A 51 -18.92 3.62 7.90
CA ALA A 51 -20.05 4.30 7.27
C ALA A 51 -19.79 5.76 6.91
N LEU A 52 -18.55 6.25 7.03
CA LEU A 52 -18.20 7.63 6.66
C LEU A 52 -18.62 7.93 5.21
N PRO A 53 -19.17 9.14 4.96
CA PRO A 53 -19.62 9.52 3.62
C PRO A 53 -18.45 9.61 2.65
N ALA A 54 -18.71 9.32 1.38
CA ALA A 54 -17.79 9.57 0.29
C ALA A 54 -17.54 11.08 0.14
N LEU A 55 -16.32 11.47 -0.14
CA LEU A 55 -15.92 12.87 -0.36
C LEU A 55 -16.10 13.32 -1.81
N GLY A 56 -16.49 12.41 -2.69
CA GLY A 56 -16.71 12.64 -4.11
C GLY A 56 -17.46 11.49 -4.76
N PRO A 57 -17.59 11.48 -6.09
CA PRO A 57 -18.20 10.36 -6.81
C PRO A 57 -17.36 9.09 -6.68
N ALA A 58 -18.03 7.93 -6.68
CA ALA A 58 -17.36 6.63 -6.72
C ALA A 58 -16.47 6.51 -7.98
N ILE A 59 -15.27 5.98 -7.80
CA ILE A 59 -14.28 5.84 -8.86
C ILE A 59 -14.28 4.38 -9.33
N PRO A 60 -14.52 4.10 -10.62
CA PRO A 60 -14.57 2.74 -11.12
C PRO A 60 -13.18 2.08 -11.09
N LEU A 61 -13.16 0.79 -10.81
CA LEU A 61 -11.99 -0.07 -10.95
C LEU A 61 -12.03 -0.77 -12.32
N GLN A 62 -10.86 -0.99 -12.92
CA GLN A 62 -10.76 -1.71 -14.19
C GLN A 62 -11.14 -3.19 -14.06
N GLU A 63 -10.82 -3.77 -12.90
CA GLU A 63 -11.14 -5.15 -12.54
C GLU A 63 -11.89 -5.20 -11.21
N ALA A 64 -12.80 -6.15 -11.07
CA ALA A 64 -13.56 -6.30 -9.84
C ALA A 64 -12.69 -6.94 -8.73
N MET A 65 -12.65 -6.30 -7.58
CA MET A 65 -11.92 -6.73 -6.38
C MET A 65 -12.87 -7.40 -5.39
N THR A 66 -13.48 -8.51 -5.80
CA THR A 66 -14.59 -9.13 -5.06
C THR A 66 -14.22 -9.62 -3.67
N ALA A 67 -12.99 -10.11 -3.48
CA ALA A 67 -12.52 -10.50 -2.15
C ALA A 67 -12.27 -9.31 -1.21
N LEU A 68 -12.27 -8.08 -1.74
CA LEU A 68 -12.09 -6.84 -0.99
C LEU A 68 -13.39 -6.04 -0.83
N ALA A 69 -14.55 -6.60 -1.20
CA ALA A 69 -15.83 -5.91 -1.07
C ALA A 69 -16.04 -5.36 0.35
N GLY A 70 -16.31 -4.05 0.47
CA GLY A 70 -16.49 -3.36 1.76
C GLY A 70 -15.20 -3.08 2.54
N HIS A 71 -14.03 -3.54 2.08
CA HIS A 71 -12.77 -3.29 2.77
C HIS A 71 -12.32 -1.83 2.64
N ILE A 72 -11.62 -1.36 3.66
CA ILE A 72 -11.11 0.01 3.76
C ILE A 72 -9.59 -0.02 3.82
N PHE A 73 -8.97 0.84 3.02
CA PHE A 73 -7.53 0.94 2.91
C PHE A 73 -7.04 2.36 3.14
N TYR A 74 -5.91 2.49 3.82
CA TYR A 74 -5.03 3.63 3.62
C TYR A 74 -4.19 3.36 2.37
N VAL A 75 -4.03 4.38 1.52
CA VAL A 75 -3.17 4.30 0.33
C VAL A 75 -2.43 5.63 0.17
N THR A 76 -1.13 5.59 -0.05
CA THR A 76 -0.38 6.83 -0.34
C THR A 76 -0.96 7.57 -1.53
N GLY A 77 -1.03 8.89 -1.43
CA GLY A 77 -1.62 9.76 -2.46
C GLY A 77 -0.75 9.85 -3.72
N THR A 78 -1.39 10.06 -4.85
CA THR A 78 -0.68 10.27 -6.12
C THR A 78 0.25 11.48 -6.04
N GLY A 79 1.48 11.34 -6.56
CA GLY A 79 2.49 12.38 -6.54
C GLY A 79 3.04 12.75 -5.16
N LYS A 80 2.58 12.09 -4.10
CA LYS A 80 3.06 12.34 -2.74
C LYS A 80 4.41 11.67 -2.50
N ARG A 81 5.20 12.22 -1.58
CA ARG A 81 6.56 11.76 -1.28
C ARG A 81 6.61 11.10 0.09
N MET A 82 7.33 9.99 0.21
CA MET A 82 7.44 9.25 1.47
C MET A 82 7.92 10.12 2.64
N ARG A 83 8.82 11.09 2.39
CA ARG A 83 9.25 12.05 3.42
C ARG A 83 8.12 12.90 4.00
N TYR A 84 7.08 13.20 3.20
CA TYR A 84 5.91 13.93 3.66
C TYR A 84 4.86 13.01 4.28
N VAL A 85 4.73 11.77 3.76
CA VAL A 85 3.93 10.72 4.40
C VAL A 85 4.46 10.46 5.82
N ALA A 86 5.78 10.44 6.01
CA ALA A 86 6.42 10.29 7.31
C ALA A 86 6.07 11.41 8.31
N GLN A 87 5.82 12.62 7.83
CA GLN A 87 5.48 13.77 8.67
C GLN A 87 3.97 13.87 8.93
N GLU A 88 3.18 13.75 7.85
CA GLU A 88 1.73 13.93 7.88
C GLU A 88 1.03 12.87 7.00
N PRO A 89 0.91 11.63 7.49
CA PRO A 89 0.39 10.52 6.69
C PRO A 89 -1.03 10.76 6.17
N LEU A 90 -1.92 11.38 6.97
CA LEU A 90 -3.29 11.67 6.56
C LEU A 90 -3.41 12.83 5.54
N ALA A 91 -2.44 13.73 5.50
CA ALA A 91 -2.37 14.80 4.49
C ALA A 91 -1.71 14.33 3.19
N ASN A 92 -1.09 13.15 3.18
CA ASN A 92 -0.35 12.59 2.05
C ASN A 92 -0.84 11.20 1.64
N GLY A 93 -1.99 10.77 2.13
CA GLY A 93 -2.63 9.51 1.79
C GLY A 93 -4.14 9.64 1.68
N SER A 94 -4.75 8.67 1.03
CA SER A 94 -6.19 8.51 0.88
C SER A 94 -6.69 7.42 1.80
N LEU A 95 -7.88 7.60 2.35
CA LEU A 95 -8.68 6.51 2.89
C LEU A 95 -9.74 6.14 1.85
N ILE A 96 -9.67 4.91 1.35
CA ILE A 96 -10.59 4.42 0.34
C ILE A 96 -11.41 3.26 0.88
N ARG A 97 -12.67 3.17 0.45
CA ARG A 97 -13.58 2.05 0.74
C ARG A 97 -13.98 1.40 -0.57
N ILE A 98 -13.73 0.10 -0.71
CA ILE A 98 -14.16 -0.69 -1.87
C ILE A 98 -15.68 -0.87 -1.79
N ALA A 99 -16.37 -0.69 -2.91
CA ALA A 99 -17.81 -0.91 -2.99
C ALA A 99 -18.19 -2.37 -2.72
N GLY A 100 -19.44 -2.61 -2.32
CA GLY A 100 -19.92 -3.95 -1.97
C GLY A 100 -19.93 -4.96 -3.14
N ASP A 101 -19.85 -4.48 -4.38
CA ASP A 101 -19.72 -5.31 -5.59
C ASP A 101 -18.25 -5.44 -6.08
N GLY A 102 -17.31 -4.76 -5.39
CA GLY A 102 -15.90 -4.75 -5.74
C GLY A 102 -15.53 -4.01 -7.01
N LYS A 103 -16.44 -3.26 -7.64
CA LYS A 103 -16.23 -2.65 -8.97
C LYS A 103 -15.81 -1.18 -8.93
N SER A 104 -15.87 -0.56 -7.77
CA SER A 104 -15.49 0.84 -7.56
C SER A 104 -14.99 1.06 -6.15
N TYR A 105 -14.46 2.23 -5.89
CA TYR A 105 -14.11 2.67 -4.54
C TYR A 105 -14.56 4.11 -4.31
N ASP A 106 -14.85 4.41 -3.06
CA ASP A 106 -15.06 5.76 -2.54
C ASP A 106 -13.78 6.24 -1.86
N ILE A 107 -13.50 7.53 -1.96
CA ILE A 107 -12.57 8.21 -1.06
C ILE A 107 -13.38 8.69 0.14
N ILE A 108 -13.00 8.27 1.33
CA ILE A 108 -13.68 8.60 2.58
C ILE A 108 -12.72 9.31 3.53
N ALA A 109 -13.23 10.08 4.45
CA ALA A 109 -12.51 10.74 5.54
C ALA A 109 -11.34 11.66 5.15
N GLU A 110 -11.12 12.66 6.01
CA GLU A 110 -10.05 13.66 6.03
C GLU A 110 -10.04 14.57 4.80
N GLN A 111 -9.51 14.13 3.68
CA GLN A 111 -9.30 14.94 2.49
C GLN A 111 -9.56 14.13 1.21
N LEU A 112 -10.02 14.81 0.18
CA LEU A 112 -10.16 14.25 -1.15
C LEU A 112 -8.77 14.20 -1.81
N ILE A 113 -8.02 13.15 -1.52
CA ILE A 113 -6.71 12.87 -2.11
C ILE A 113 -6.87 11.64 -3.01
N LEU A 114 -6.51 11.75 -4.28
CA LEU A 114 -6.48 10.59 -5.17
C LEU A 114 -5.35 9.65 -4.72
N PRO A 115 -5.62 8.33 -4.62
CA PRO A 115 -4.58 7.36 -4.31
C PRO A 115 -3.53 7.28 -5.42
N THR A 116 -2.40 6.63 -5.13
CA THR A 116 -1.34 6.40 -6.11
C THR A 116 -1.88 5.84 -7.42
N SER A 117 -1.25 6.18 -8.54
CA SER A 117 -1.57 5.59 -9.86
C SER A 117 -1.37 4.07 -9.91
N GLU A 118 -0.62 3.52 -8.95
CA GLU A 118 -0.39 2.07 -8.81
C GLU A 118 -1.44 1.36 -7.94
N LEU A 119 -2.52 2.07 -7.57
CA LEU A 119 -3.62 1.47 -6.82
C LEU A 119 -4.13 0.14 -7.42
N PRO A 120 -4.29 -0.01 -8.76
CA PRO A 120 -4.72 -1.28 -9.33
C PRO A 120 -3.82 -2.45 -8.93
N SER A 121 -2.49 -2.31 -9.03
CA SER A 121 -1.53 -3.34 -8.66
C SER A 121 -1.62 -3.69 -7.16
N HIS A 122 -1.74 -2.68 -6.31
CA HIS A 122 -1.92 -2.89 -4.88
C HIS A 122 -3.19 -3.66 -4.56
N LEU A 123 -4.33 -3.24 -5.12
CA LEU A 123 -5.61 -3.92 -4.89
C LEU A 123 -5.63 -5.33 -5.45
N MET A 124 -5.02 -5.58 -6.61
CA MET A 124 -4.90 -6.93 -7.17
C MET A 124 -4.13 -7.86 -6.22
N MET A 125 -3.01 -7.41 -5.65
CA MET A 125 -2.25 -8.18 -4.66
C MET A 125 -3.07 -8.47 -3.40
N HIS A 126 -3.72 -7.45 -2.83
CA HIS A 126 -4.62 -7.64 -1.69
C HIS A 126 -5.77 -8.60 -2.00
N ASN A 127 -6.42 -8.43 -3.17
CA ASN A 127 -7.54 -9.27 -3.59
C ASN A 127 -7.11 -10.73 -3.77
N TYR A 128 -5.97 -10.96 -4.40
CA TYR A 128 -5.41 -12.30 -4.60
C TYR A 128 -5.10 -12.98 -3.25
N LEU A 129 -4.36 -12.30 -2.38
CA LEU A 129 -3.99 -12.84 -1.08
C LEU A 129 -5.21 -13.12 -0.20
N ARG A 130 -6.19 -12.22 -0.20
CA ARG A 130 -7.44 -12.39 0.53
C ARG A 130 -8.27 -13.56 -0.02
N GLY A 131 -8.32 -13.72 -1.34
CA GLY A 131 -8.96 -14.86 -1.99
C GLY A 131 -8.34 -16.21 -1.63
N LEU A 132 -7.05 -16.23 -1.26
CA LEU A 132 -6.36 -17.41 -0.71
C LEU A 132 -6.56 -17.58 0.81
N GLY A 133 -7.40 -16.77 1.46
CA GLY A 133 -7.60 -16.80 2.91
C GLY A 133 -6.40 -16.29 3.73
N ARG A 134 -5.50 -15.51 3.13
CA ARG A 134 -4.34 -14.94 3.83
C ARG A 134 -4.67 -13.57 4.42
N ASP A 135 -4.10 -13.29 5.60
CA ASP A 135 -4.31 -12.04 6.35
C ASP A 135 -3.23 -10.99 6.11
N ASN A 136 -2.58 -11.01 4.95
CA ASN A 136 -1.64 -9.97 4.56
C ASN A 136 -2.38 -8.63 4.42
N ARG A 137 -2.05 -7.66 5.27
CA ARG A 137 -2.71 -6.36 5.32
C ARG A 137 -1.95 -5.24 4.66
N VAL A 138 -0.69 -5.46 4.30
CA VAL A 138 0.21 -4.43 3.80
C VAL A 138 0.75 -4.82 2.44
N VAL A 139 0.70 -3.90 1.50
CA VAL A 139 1.48 -3.94 0.26
C VAL A 139 2.39 -2.72 0.23
N LEU A 140 3.67 -2.97 0.04
CA LEU A 140 4.72 -1.97 0.02
C LEU A 140 5.48 -2.06 -1.31
N HIS A 141 5.49 -0.96 -2.06
CA HIS A 141 6.31 -0.80 -3.25
C HIS A 141 7.47 0.15 -2.94
N THR A 142 8.68 -0.26 -3.30
CA THR A 142 9.89 0.52 -3.09
C THR A 142 10.84 0.40 -4.27
N HIS A 143 11.79 1.33 -4.36
CA HIS A 143 12.83 1.36 -5.39
C HIS A 143 14.22 1.12 -4.77
N PRO A 144 14.58 -0.12 -4.35
CA PRO A 144 15.90 -0.40 -3.80
C PRO A 144 16.96 -0.17 -4.86
N THR A 145 17.76 0.88 -4.69
CA THR A 145 18.70 1.39 -5.72
C THR A 145 19.72 0.34 -6.14
N ASP A 146 20.23 -0.42 -5.17
CA ASP A 146 21.22 -1.46 -5.43
C ASP A 146 20.64 -2.61 -6.28
N LEU A 147 19.40 -3.03 -5.94
CA LEU A 147 18.70 -4.07 -6.70
C LEU A 147 18.38 -3.59 -8.13
N ILE A 148 17.92 -2.35 -8.27
CA ILE A 148 17.70 -1.74 -9.58
C ILE A 148 19.02 -1.68 -10.35
N GLY A 149 20.10 -1.23 -9.71
CA GLY A 149 21.43 -1.22 -10.31
C GLY A 149 21.87 -2.60 -10.81
N MET A 150 21.62 -3.66 -10.05
CA MET A 150 21.90 -5.04 -10.48
C MET A 150 21.15 -5.42 -11.77
N THR A 151 19.91 -5.02 -11.93
CA THR A 151 19.10 -5.33 -13.11
C THR A 151 19.60 -4.65 -14.40
N HIS A 152 20.49 -3.65 -14.29
CA HIS A 152 21.17 -3.04 -15.44
C HIS A 152 22.48 -3.74 -15.82
N CYS A 153 22.94 -4.72 -15.04
CA CYS A 153 24.15 -5.49 -15.33
C CYS A 153 23.81 -6.73 -16.15
N LYS A 154 24.51 -6.92 -17.29
CA LYS A 154 24.26 -8.05 -18.21
C LYS A 154 24.12 -9.42 -17.53
N PRO A 155 24.98 -9.83 -16.55
CA PRO A 155 24.83 -11.13 -15.89
C PRO A 155 23.50 -11.32 -15.15
N PHE A 156 22.84 -10.24 -14.74
CA PHE A 156 21.59 -10.26 -13.95
C PHE A 156 20.33 -9.99 -14.77
N LEU A 157 20.42 -9.96 -16.09
CA LEU A 157 19.25 -9.90 -16.97
C LEU A 157 18.50 -11.24 -17.03
N ASP A 158 19.16 -12.33 -16.61
CA ASP A 158 18.57 -13.66 -16.48
C ASP A 158 17.99 -13.82 -15.07
N SER A 159 16.69 -14.12 -15.00
CA SER A 159 15.96 -14.25 -13.73
C SER A 159 16.50 -15.41 -12.85
N ASP A 160 16.97 -16.49 -13.46
CA ASP A 160 17.53 -17.62 -12.71
C ASP A 160 18.91 -17.27 -12.14
N VAL A 161 19.71 -16.53 -12.88
CA VAL A 161 21.04 -16.08 -12.44
C VAL A 161 20.89 -15.12 -11.25
N ILE A 162 20.04 -14.09 -11.35
CA ILE A 162 19.84 -13.14 -10.24
C ILE A 162 19.25 -13.84 -9.02
N THR A 163 18.26 -14.72 -9.20
CA THR A 163 17.64 -15.49 -8.12
C THR A 163 18.66 -16.34 -7.36
N ARG A 164 19.46 -17.13 -8.09
CA ARG A 164 20.51 -17.99 -7.48
C ARG A 164 21.57 -17.14 -6.77
N THR A 165 21.96 -16.00 -7.36
CA THR A 165 22.92 -15.10 -6.75
C THR A 165 22.40 -14.57 -5.42
N LEU A 166 21.17 -14.04 -5.38
CA LEU A 166 20.57 -13.55 -4.16
C LEU A 166 20.43 -14.65 -3.09
N TRP A 167 19.99 -15.84 -3.48
CA TRP A 167 19.86 -16.98 -2.56
C TRP A 167 21.21 -17.47 -2.00
N SER A 168 22.29 -17.36 -2.78
CA SER A 168 23.63 -17.72 -2.30
C SER A 168 24.21 -16.71 -1.34
N MET A 169 23.86 -15.44 -1.49
CA MET A 169 24.33 -14.34 -0.62
C MET A 169 23.53 -14.22 0.67
N ILE A 170 22.21 -14.42 0.58
CA ILE A 170 21.27 -14.31 1.70
C ILE A 170 20.32 -15.51 1.64
N PRO A 171 20.67 -16.63 2.27
CA PRO A 171 19.87 -17.87 2.23
C PRO A 171 18.42 -17.69 2.71
N GLU A 172 18.16 -16.73 3.61
CA GLU A 172 16.83 -16.39 4.09
C GLU A 172 15.89 -15.95 2.96
N CYS A 173 16.42 -15.31 1.91
CA CYS A 173 15.63 -14.94 0.74
C CYS A 173 14.94 -16.15 0.11
N ARG A 174 15.58 -17.33 0.12
CA ARG A 174 15.00 -18.56 -0.41
C ARG A 174 13.80 -19.06 0.38
N ILE A 175 13.77 -18.77 1.69
CA ILE A 175 12.70 -19.17 2.60
C ILE A 175 11.51 -18.21 2.47
N ILE A 176 11.79 -16.90 2.39
CA ILE A 176 10.79 -15.84 2.39
C ILE A 176 10.16 -15.68 1.00
N VAL A 177 10.99 -15.79 -0.05
CA VAL A 177 10.59 -15.66 -1.46
C VAL A 177 11.03 -16.92 -2.20
N PRO A 178 10.37 -18.06 -1.99
CA PRO A 178 10.56 -19.24 -2.82
C PRO A 178 10.06 -18.96 -4.24
N LYS A 179 10.58 -19.70 -5.24
CA LYS A 179 10.13 -19.58 -6.64
C LYS A 179 8.62 -19.63 -6.78
#